data_0966b2daa8e66a43757d3e370373cb0c
#
_entry.id   0966b2daa8e66a43757d3e370373cb0c
#
_cell.length_a   1.000
_cell.length_b   1.000
_cell.length_c   1.000
_cell.angle_alpha   90.00
_cell.angle_beta   90.00
_cell.angle_gamma   90.00
#
_symmetry.space_group_name_H-M   'P 1'
#
loop_
_entity.id
_entity.type
_entity.pdbx_description
1 polymer ?
#
loop_
_entity_poly.entity_id
_entity_poly.type
_entity_poly.pdbx_seq_one_letter_code
_entity_poly.pdbx_strand_id
1 'polypeptide(L)'
;MYPVAEVDTKYMDASICAIYDGKNYYVGFSPSFEYPQNAVGRVLQGEEIGFMHDIFGSTAKGRKGAIGVLTNGRIYRDELEEYAVIMALTKIVSKEIYKK
;
A
#
# COMPACT_ATOMS: atom_id res chain seq x y z
N MET A 1 1.97 1.46 5.44
CA MET A 1 1.26 0.38 4.74
C MET A 1 0.73 -0.64 5.70
N TYR A 2 -0.44 -1.15 5.43
CA TYR A 2 -1.13 -2.09 6.29
C TYR A 2 -1.56 -3.30 5.47
N PRO A 3 -1.68 -4.49 6.10
CA PRO A 3 -2.24 -5.64 5.39
C PRO A 3 -3.66 -5.34 4.92
N VAL A 4 -3.98 -5.61 3.65
CA VAL A 4 -5.31 -5.35 3.09
C VAL A 4 -6.11 -6.61 2.88
N ALA A 5 -5.45 -7.78 2.83
CA ALA A 5 -6.12 -9.05 2.60
C ALA A 5 -5.26 -10.20 3.10
N GLU A 6 -5.94 -11.28 3.44
CA GLU A 6 -5.32 -12.57 3.67
C GLU A 6 -5.75 -13.47 2.52
N VAL A 7 -4.77 -14.03 1.80
CA VAL A 7 -5.03 -14.95 0.69
C VAL A 7 -4.38 -16.28 1.03
N ASP A 8 -5.21 -17.32 1.18
CA ASP A 8 -4.82 -18.60 1.76
C ASP A 8 -4.30 -18.36 3.19
N THR A 9 -3.02 -18.52 3.43
CA THR A 9 -2.39 -18.22 4.72
C THR A 9 -1.40 -17.06 4.61
N LYS A 10 -1.54 -16.24 3.57
CA LYS A 10 -0.60 -15.17 3.27
C LYS A 10 -1.24 -13.81 3.48
N TYR A 11 -0.44 -12.85 3.91
CA TYR A 11 -0.88 -11.47 4.11
C TYR A 11 -0.35 -10.60 2.98
N MET A 12 -1.23 -9.81 2.40
CA MET A 12 -0.89 -8.90 1.31
C MET A 12 -0.87 -7.47 1.83
N ASP A 13 -0.01 -6.65 1.25
CA ASP A 13 0.11 -5.24 1.59
C ASP A 13 -0.12 -4.38 0.35
N ALA A 14 -0.63 -3.18 0.57
CA ALA A 14 -0.82 -2.19 -0.47
C ALA A 14 -0.92 -0.81 0.15
N SER A 15 -0.72 0.23 -0.65
CA SER A 15 -1.07 1.59 -0.26
C SER A 15 -2.55 1.81 -0.48
N ILE A 16 -3.18 2.52 0.45
CA ILE A 16 -4.60 2.83 0.41
C ILE A 16 -4.73 4.34 0.43
N CYS A 17 -5.52 4.88 -0.50
CA CYS A 17 -5.86 6.29 -0.53
C CYS A 17 -7.34 6.47 -0.28
N ALA A 18 -7.70 7.33 0.66
CA ALA A 18 -9.08 7.71 0.91
C ALA A 18 -9.20 9.22 0.76
N ILE A 19 -10.10 9.66 -0.12
CA ILE A 19 -10.36 11.07 -0.38
C ILE A 19 -11.76 11.38 0.11
N TYR A 20 -11.90 12.44 0.89
CA TYR A 20 -13.19 12.89 1.40
C TYR A 20 -13.49 14.30 0.84
N ASP A 21 -14.63 14.44 0.19
CA ASP A 21 -15.04 15.71 -0.42
C ASP A 21 -15.99 16.53 0.44
N GLY A 22 -16.17 16.15 1.69
CA GLY A 22 -17.13 16.75 2.61
C GLY A 22 -18.47 16.02 2.65
N LYS A 23 -18.68 15.06 1.76
CA LYS A 23 -19.94 14.31 1.65
C LYS A 23 -19.70 12.83 1.40
N ASN A 24 -18.82 12.49 0.49
CA ASN A 24 -18.55 11.10 0.11
C ASN A 24 -17.07 10.79 0.23
N TYR A 25 -16.76 9.50 0.44
CA TYR A 25 -15.41 8.97 0.39
C TYR A 25 -15.15 8.30 -0.94
N TYR A 26 -13.92 8.45 -1.41
CA TYR A 26 -13.41 7.82 -2.63
C TYR A 26 -12.18 7.05 -2.23
N VAL A 27 -12.14 5.75 -2.51
CA VAL A 27 -11.07 4.88 -2.03
C VAL A 27 -10.38 4.21 -3.21
N GLY A 28 -9.07 4.13 -3.16
CA GLY A 28 -8.28 3.43 -4.13
C GLY A 28 -7.15 2.67 -3.47
N PHE A 29 -6.77 1.56 -4.07
CA PHE A 29 -5.65 0.74 -3.63
C PHE A 29 -4.56 0.74 -4.70
N SER A 30 -3.31 0.61 -4.26
CA SER A 30 -2.20 0.30 -5.15
C SER A 30 -2.18 -1.20 -5.48
N PRO A 31 -1.33 -1.63 -6.43
CA PRO A 31 -0.99 -3.04 -6.54
C PRO A 31 -0.52 -3.57 -5.19
N SER A 32 -0.84 -4.81 -4.90
CA SER A 32 -0.52 -5.45 -3.63
C SER A 32 0.66 -6.42 -3.78
N PHE A 33 1.29 -6.72 -2.66
CA PHE A 33 2.39 -7.66 -2.60
C PHE A 33 2.32 -8.45 -1.30
N GLU A 34 2.95 -9.63 -1.30
CA GLU A 34 2.96 -10.50 -0.13
C GLU A 34 3.99 -10.02 0.89
N TYR A 35 3.59 -9.93 2.16
CA TYR A 35 4.53 -9.68 3.25
C TYR A 35 5.49 -10.85 3.40
N PRO A 36 6.78 -10.59 3.67
CA PRO A 36 7.67 -11.65 4.13
C PRO A 36 7.11 -12.27 5.42
N GLN A 37 7.18 -13.58 5.51
CA GLN A 37 6.61 -14.30 6.65
C GLN A 37 7.20 -13.84 7.99
N ASN A 38 8.49 -13.49 8.02
CA ASN A 38 9.15 -13.03 9.22
C ASN A 38 8.74 -11.61 9.64
N ALA A 39 8.01 -10.88 8.80
CA ALA A 39 7.50 -9.55 9.12
C ALA A 39 6.04 -9.56 9.58
N VAL A 40 5.28 -10.59 9.20
CA VAL A 40 3.82 -10.62 9.41
C VAL A 40 3.44 -10.43 10.89
N GLY A 41 4.02 -11.22 11.78
CA GLY A 41 3.69 -11.13 13.21
C GLY A 41 4.00 -9.77 13.80
N ARG A 42 5.10 -9.16 13.39
CA ARG A 42 5.53 -7.85 13.88
C ARG A 42 4.61 -6.74 13.38
N VAL A 43 4.21 -6.80 12.11
CA VAL A 43 3.26 -5.83 11.55
C VAL A 43 1.90 -5.92 12.25
N LEU A 44 1.43 -7.13 12.51
CA LEU A 44 0.15 -7.33 13.22
C LEU A 44 0.19 -6.85 14.67
N GLN A 45 1.38 -6.72 15.25
CA GLN A 45 1.57 -6.12 16.58
C GLN A 45 1.72 -4.61 16.54
N GLY A 46 1.58 -3.99 15.38
CA GLY A 46 1.66 -2.54 15.21
C GLY A 46 3.04 -2.01 14.87
N GLU A 47 4.03 -2.86 14.62
CA GLU A 47 5.36 -2.42 14.25
C GLU A 47 5.36 -1.95 12.80
N GLU A 48 5.98 -0.80 12.53
CA GLU A 48 6.04 -0.25 11.18
C GLU A 48 7.11 -0.94 10.35
N ILE A 49 6.72 -1.34 9.13
CA ILE A 49 7.58 -2.09 8.24
C ILE A 49 8.85 -1.33 7.84
N GLY A 50 8.76 0.00 7.71
CA GLY A 50 9.91 0.82 7.35
C GLY A 50 11.00 0.86 8.41
N PHE A 51 10.70 0.49 9.65
CA PHE A 51 11.66 0.46 10.75
C PHE A 51 12.21 -0.94 11.04
N MET A 52 11.83 -1.94 10.26
CA MET A 52 12.34 -3.30 10.40
C MET A 52 13.66 -3.46 9.65
N HIS A 53 14.71 -2.78 10.16
CA HIS A 53 16.02 -2.78 9.50
C HIS A 53 16.66 -4.16 9.44
N ASP A 54 16.32 -5.03 10.37
CA ASP A 54 16.82 -6.41 10.40
C ASP A 54 16.30 -7.25 9.23
N ILE A 55 15.13 -6.88 8.66
CA ILE A 55 14.52 -7.59 7.54
C ILE A 55 14.80 -6.86 6.21
N PHE A 56 14.58 -5.54 6.18
CA PHE A 56 14.60 -4.78 4.92
C PHE A 56 15.85 -3.91 4.75
N GLY A 57 16.68 -3.78 5.79
CA GLY A 57 17.80 -2.88 5.78
C GLY A 57 17.38 -1.44 6.08
N SER A 58 18.37 -0.56 6.23
CA SER A 58 18.14 0.83 6.64
C SER A 58 17.48 1.69 5.57
N THR A 59 17.45 1.26 4.32
CA THR A 59 16.89 2.02 3.20
C THR A 59 15.40 1.82 3.03
N ALA A 60 14.77 0.92 3.81
CA ALA A 60 13.34 0.62 3.64
C ALA A 60 12.43 1.75 4.11
N LYS A 61 12.88 2.61 5.02
CA LYS A 61 12.08 3.76 5.41
C LYS A 61 12.31 4.91 4.43
N GLY A 62 11.34 5.83 4.34
CA GLY A 62 11.39 6.92 3.40
C GLY A 62 10.84 6.53 2.04
N ARG A 63 11.32 7.17 0.99
CA ARG A 63 10.79 7.04 -0.36
C ARG A 63 10.82 5.61 -0.91
N LYS A 64 11.89 4.88 -0.65
CA LYS A 64 12.06 3.53 -1.19
C LYS A 64 11.04 2.56 -0.62
N GLY A 65 10.85 2.56 0.69
CA GLY A 65 9.94 1.65 1.37
C GLY A 65 10.35 0.20 1.29
N ALA A 66 9.58 -0.65 1.95
CA ALA A 66 9.79 -2.10 1.87
C ALA A 66 9.65 -2.62 0.45
N ILE A 67 8.70 -2.07 -0.32
CA ILE A 67 8.50 -2.49 -1.72
C ILE A 67 9.72 -2.20 -2.58
N GLY A 68 10.44 -1.12 -2.31
CA GLY A 68 11.68 -0.84 -3.03
C GLY A 68 12.75 -1.88 -2.78
N VAL A 69 12.82 -2.39 -1.55
CA VAL A 69 13.75 -3.48 -1.20
C VAL A 69 13.29 -4.79 -1.84
N LEU A 70 12.02 -5.13 -1.69
CA LEU A 70 11.48 -6.41 -2.16
C LEU A 70 11.47 -6.54 -3.68
N THR A 71 11.40 -5.44 -4.41
CA THR A 71 11.42 -5.44 -5.88
C THR A 71 12.80 -5.18 -6.46
N ASN A 72 13.83 -5.08 -5.62
CA ASN A 72 15.19 -4.71 -6.04
C ASN A 72 15.20 -3.36 -6.79
N GLY A 73 14.44 -2.40 -6.30
CA GLY A 73 14.41 -1.05 -6.84
C GLY A 73 13.52 -0.84 -8.06
N ARG A 74 12.73 -1.82 -8.44
CA ARG A 74 11.83 -1.68 -9.60
C ARG A 74 10.64 -0.76 -9.32
N ILE A 75 10.13 -0.78 -8.07
CA ILE A 75 9.00 0.04 -7.65
C ILE A 75 9.33 0.60 -6.28
N TYR A 76 9.10 1.90 -6.09
CA TYR A 76 9.30 2.58 -4.81
C TYR A 76 7.94 2.87 -4.16
N ARG A 77 7.97 3.18 -2.85
CA ARG A 77 6.75 3.48 -2.08
C ARG A 77 5.93 4.60 -2.70
N ASP A 78 6.58 5.67 -3.12
CA ASP A 78 5.87 6.83 -3.68
C ASP A 78 5.12 6.48 -4.97
N GLU A 79 5.61 5.52 -5.75
CA GLU A 79 4.90 5.05 -6.94
C GLU A 79 3.62 4.29 -6.56
N LEU A 80 3.67 3.46 -5.51
CA LEU A 80 2.47 2.78 -5.03
C LEU A 80 1.44 3.78 -4.52
N GLU A 81 1.89 4.79 -3.77
CA GLU A 81 1.00 5.84 -3.26
C GLU A 81 0.34 6.60 -4.40
N GLU A 82 1.08 6.90 -5.45
CA GLU A 82 0.55 7.56 -6.64
C GLU A 82 -0.53 6.71 -7.32
N TYR A 83 -0.30 5.42 -7.47
CA TYR A 83 -1.31 4.51 -8.03
C TYR A 83 -2.58 4.48 -7.17
N ALA A 84 -2.44 4.45 -5.86
CA ALA A 84 -3.59 4.45 -4.96
C ALA A 84 -4.42 5.73 -5.13
N VAL A 85 -3.78 6.88 -5.29
CA VAL A 85 -4.45 8.16 -5.53
C VAL A 85 -5.19 8.13 -6.86
N ILE A 86 -4.54 7.67 -7.92
CA ILE A 86 -5.16 7.56 -9.24
C ILE A 86 -6.40 6.68 -9.18
N MET A 87 -6.32 5.56 -8.49
CA MET A 87 -7.46 4.64 -8.35
C MET A 87 -8.59 5.27 -7.51
N ALA A 88 -8.26 6.04 -6.48
CA ALA A 88 -9.28 6.74 -5.70
C ALA A 88 -10.00 7.81 -6.53
N LEU A 89 -9.35 8.39 -7.52
CA LEU A 89 -9.91 9.45 -8.35
C LEU A 89 -10.82 8.95 -9.48
N THR A 90 -10.88 7.65 -9.75
CA THR A 90 -11.62 7.12 -10.90
C THR A 90 -13.08 7.54 -10.89
N LYS A 91 -13.74 7.50 -9.73
CA LYS A 91 -15.14 7.87 -9.60
C LYS A 91 -15.37 9.37 -9.83
N ILE A 92 -14.36 10.19 -9.55
CA ILE A 92 -14.43 11.64 -9.76
C ILE A 92 -14.18 11.95 -11.24
N VAL A 93 -13.13 11.36 -11.82
CA VAL A 93 -12.73 11.62 -13.21
C VAL A 93 -13.78 11.11 -14.19
N SER A 94 -14.35 9.95 -13.92
CA SER A 94 -15.31 9.29 -14.80
C SER A 94 -16.72 9.25 -14.21
N LYS A 95 -17.11 10.30 -13.49
CA LYS A 95 -18.37 10.29 -12.73
C LYS A 95 -19.61 10.04 -13.58
N GLU A 96 -19.59 10.41 -14.85
CA GLU A 96 -20.74 10.15 -15.73
C GLU A 96 -20.97 8.64 -15.93
N ILE A 97 -19.91 7.86 -15.90
CA ILE A 97 -19.99 6.41 -15.98
C ILE A 97 -20.53 5.83 -14.69
N TYR A 98 -20.04 6.35 -13.56
CA TYR A 98 -20.40 5.83 -12.23
C TYR A 98 -21.84 6.21 -11.81
N LYS A 99 -22.46 7.16 -12.48
CA LYS A 99 -23.86 7.54 -12.23
C LYS A 99 -24.87 6.48 -12.63
N LYS A 100 -24.49 5.54 -13.46
CA LYS A 100 -25.41 4.53 -14.03
C LYS A 100 -25.66 3.33 -13.10
#